data_1154dfd11e1312bf4d58a2e443aedbc0
#
_entry.id   1154dfd11e1312bf4d58a2e443aedbc0
#
_cell.length_a   1.000
_cell.length_b   1.000
_cell.length_c   1.000
_cell.angle_alpha   90.00
_cell.angle_beta   90.00
_cell.angle_gamma   90.00
#
_symmetry.space_group_name_H-M   'P 1'
#
loop_
_entity.id
_entity.type
_entity.pdbx_description
1 polymer ?
#
loop_
_entity_poly.entity_id
_entity_poly.type
_entity_poly.pdbx_seq_one_letter_code
_entity_poly.pdbx_strand_id
1 'polypeptide(L)'
;MRVVVGLGNPGDRYRRTRHNVGFMVADALAARSGVARWREEGDAWTADARVGGEDALLVKPATFMNRSGVAVERMLAARGAGPGDLVVVLDDVALDLGTLRVRERGSHGGHNGLRSLIEMLGTDDFARVRAGIRAGEPHEDLAEYVLSEFPEDDVLIVQEMVGLAGDAVECLVREGAGEAMNRFNGARKEPG
;
A
#
# COMPACT_ATOMS: atom_id res chain seq x y z
N MET A 1 3.54 17.28 -5.53
CA MET A 1 2.42 16.63 -4.78
C MET A 1 2.68 15.14 -4.81
N ARG A 2 2.65 14.46 -3.68
CA ARG A 2 2.82 13.00 -3.64
C ARG A 2 1.52 12.29 -4.02
N VAL A 3 1.65 11.14 -4.69
CA VAL A 3 0.53 10.24 -5.00
C VAL A 3 0.74 8.94 -4.22
N VAL A 4 -0.10 8.69 -3.23
CA VAL A 4 -0.02 7.51 -2.37
C VAL A 4 -1.06 6.49 -2.82
N VAL A 5 -0.60 5.36 -3.33
CA VAL A 5 -1.43 4.29 -3.86
C VAL A 5 -1.45 3.11 -2.89
N GLY A 6 -2.63 2.80 -2.35
CA GLY A 6 -2.85 1.52 -1.69
C GLY A 6 -3.30 0.49 -2.72
N LEU A 7 -2.62 -0.66 -2.80
CA LEU A 7 -3.02 -1.76 -3.67
C LEU A 7 -4.05 -2.67 -3.02
N GLY A 8 -5.00 -3.15 -3.80
CA GLY A 8 -6.08 -4.04 -3.37
C GLY A 8 -6.99 -4.42 -4.54
N ASN A 9 -7.91 -5.33 -4.29
CA ASN A 9 -8.97 -5.71 -5.22
C ASN A 9 -10.29 -5.01 -4.85
N PRO A 10 -11.08 -4.54 -5.83
CA PRO A 10 -12.39 -3.95 -5.59
C PRO A 10 -13.43 -5.00 -5.20
N GLY A 11 -14.40 -4.58 -4.39
CA GLY A 11 -15.55 -5.38 -3.97
C GLY A 11 -15.47 -5.86 -2.53
N ASP A 12 -16.64 -5.99 -1.90
CA ASP A 12 -16.78 -6.27 -0.46
C ASP A 12 -16.13 -7.60 -0.05
N ARG A 13 -16.17 -8.62 -0.91
CA ARG A 13 -15.57 -9.92 -0.65
C ARG A 13 -14.04 -9.89 -0.45
N TYR A 14 -13.35 -8.83 -0.94
CA TYR A 14 -11.90 -8.68 -0.80
C TYR A 14 -11.50 -7.76 0.34
N ARG A 15 -12.46 -7.03 0.90
CA ARG A 15 -12.22 -5.94 1.84
C ARG A 15 -11.34 -6.33 3.03
N ARG A 16 -11.47 -7.58 3.51
CA ARG A 16 -10.76 -8.10 4.69
C ARG A 16 -9.64 -9.07 4.33
N THR A 17 -9.33 -9.23 3.04
CA THR A 17 -8.28 -10.14 2.60
C THR A 17 -6.89 -9.54 2.80
N ARG A 18 -5.89 -10.42 2.89
CA ARG A 18 -4.48 -10.06 3.02
C ARG A 18 -4.01 -9.17 1.87
N HIS A 19 -4.47 -9.45 0.67
CA HIS A 19 -4.11 -8.68 -0.54
C HIS A 19 -4.65 -7.25 -0.53
N ASN A 20 -5.58 -6.92 0.36
CA ASN A 20 -6.16 -5.58 0.50
C ASN A 20 -5.52 -4.73 1.61
N VAL A 21 -4.39 -5.15 2.18
CA VAL A 21 -3.66 -4.35 3.18
C VAL A 21 -3.35 -2.94 2.67
N GLY A 22 -2.99 -2.78 1.39
CA GLY A 22 -2.76 -1.47 0.81
C GLY A 22 -4.00 -0.57 0.88
N PHE A 23 -5.19 -1.10 0.60
CA PHE A 23 -6.46 -0.37 0.76
C PHE A 23 -6.71 0.00 2.22
N MET A 24 -6.45 -0.91 3.16
CA MET A 24 -6.62 -0.64 4.59
C MET A 24 -5.74 0.52 5.06
N VAL A 25 -4.48 0.59 4.58
CA VAL A 25 -3.57 1.69 4.90
C VAL A 25 -4.02 3.01 4.26
N ALA A 26 -4.49 2.98 3.00
CA ALA A 26 -5.03 4.16 2.34
C ALA A 26 -6.27 4.70 3.08
N ASP A 27 -7.16 3.81 3.53
CA ASP A 27 -8.33 4.19 4.34
C ASP A 27 -7.93 4.77 5.71
N ALA A 28 -6.91 4.22 6.35
CA ALA A 28 -6.38 4.75 7.61
C ALA A 28 -5.77 6.16 7.45
N LEU A 29 -5.01 6.39 6.37
CA LEU A 29 -4.46 7.71 6.04
C LEU A 29 -5.57 8.72 5.71
N ALA A 30 -6.60 8.30 4.97
CA ALA A 30 -7.77 9.12 4.69
C ALA A 30 -8.48 9.54 5.99
N ALA A 31 -8.71 8.59 6.90
CA ALA A 31 -9.32 8.87 8.19
C ALA A 31 -8.50 9.85 9.05
N ARG A 32 -7.17 9.67 9.12
CA ARG A 32 -6.25 10.59 9.82
C ARG A 32 -6.31 12.01 9.26
N SER A 33 -6.52 12.14 7.95
CA SER A 33 -6.62 13.43 7.24
C SER A 33 -8.02 14.04 7.28
N GLY A 34 -8.99 13.41 7.96
CA GLY A 34 -10.37 13.89 8.04
C GLY A 34 -11.13 13.79 6.71
N VAL A 35 -10.72 12.91 5.81
CA VAL A 35 -11.41 12.69 4.54
C VAL A 35 -12.79 12.09 4.80
N ALA A 36 -13.85 12.81 4.40
CA ALA A 36 -15.23 12.38 4.63
C ALA A 36 -15.67 11.25 3.68
N ARG A 37 -15.16 11.25 2.46
CA ARG A 37 -15.51 10.25 1.44
C ARG A 37 -14.47 10.18 0.32
N TRP A 38 -14.34 9.00 -0.26
CA TRP A 38 -13.61 8.79 -1.51
C TRP A 38 -14.43 9.28 -2.71
N ARG A 39 -13.78 9.80 -3.73
CA ARG A 39 -14.37 10.16 -5.01
C ARG A 39 -14.04 9.10 -6.05
N GLU A 40 -15.00 8.73 -6.87
CA GLU A 40 -14.74 7.90 -8.05
C GLU A 40 -14.17 8.80 -9.15
N GLU A 41 -13.00 8.41 -9.68
CA GLU A 41 -12.31 9.14 -10.73
C GLU A 41 -11.67 8.14 -11.71
N GLY A 42 -12.33 7.94 -12.85
CA GLY A 42 -11.94 6.92 -13.81
C GLY A 42 -11.93 5.52 -13.19
N ASP A 43 -10.80 4.84 -13.29
CA ASP A 43 -10.59 3.49 -12.76
C ASP A 43 -10.03 3.50 -11.32
N ALA A 44 -10.30 4.53 -10.53
CA ALA A 44 -9.77 4.65 -9.16
C ALA A 44 -10.75 5.37 -8.21
N TRP A 45 -10.60 5.10 -6.91
CA TRP A 45 -11.11 5.97 -5.86
C TRP A 45 -9.98 6.88 -5.39
N THR A 46 -10.27 8.17 -5.29
CA THR A 46 -9.31 9.20 -4.93
C THR A 46 -9.76 10.03 -3.75
N ALA A 47 -8.81 10.55 -2.99
CA ALA A 47 -9.07 11.53 -1.93
C ALA A 47 -7.89 12.49 -1.80
N ASP A 48 -8.18 13.79 -1.76
CA ASP A 48 -7.16 14.78 -1.38
C ASP A 48 -6.97 14.72 0.13
N ALA A 49 -5.73 14.67 0.57
CA ALA A 49 -5.37 14.45 1.97
C ALA A 49 -4.10 15.23 2.34
N ARG A 50 -3.88 15.39 3.64
CA ARG A 50 -2.58 15.82 4.16
C ARG A 50 -1.88 14.64 4.81
N VAL A 51 -0.79 14.20 4.19
CA VAL A 51 0.01 13.06 4.64
C VAL A 51 1.36 13.57 5.13
N GLY A 52 1.71 13.33 6.37
CA GLY A 52 2.93 13.86 6.97
C GLY A 52 3.03 15.40 6.97
N GLY A 53 1.90 16.10 6.88
CA GLY A 53 1.84 17.56 6.79
C GLY A 53 1.91 18.13 5.35
N GLU A 54 2.12 17.29 4.34
CA GLU A 54 2.22 17.65 2.92
C GLU A 54 0.92 17.30 2.17
N ASP A 55 0.60 18.08 1.14
CA ASP A 55 -0.53 17.78 0.26
C ASP A 55 -0.25 16.52 -0.57
N ALA A 56 -1.17 15.57 -0.52
CA ALA A 56 -1.07 14.29 -1.21
C ALA A 56 -2.41 13.86 -1.80
N LEU A 57 -2.35 13.09 -2.88
CA LEU A 57 -3.49 12.36 -3.42
C LEU A 57 -3.43 10.91 -2.93
N LEU A 58 -4.43 10.47 -2.20
CA LEU A 58 -4.64 9.06 -1.90
C LEU A 58 -5.39 8.39 -3.05
N VAL A 59 -4.95 7.21 -3.47
CA VAL A 59 -5.52 6.46 -4.58
C VAL A 59 -5.73 5.01 -4.19
N LYS A 60 -6.91 4.48 -4.46
CA LYS A 60 -7.20 3.03 -4.47
C LYS A 60 -7.64 2.65 -5.88
N PRO A 61 -6.86 1.86 -6.65
CA PRO A 61 -7.27 1.38 -7.97
C PRO A 61 -8.60 0.63 -7.88
N ALA A 62 -9.57 0.98 -8.74
CA ALA A 62 -10.86 0.29 -8.82
C ALA A 62 -10.82 -0.89 -9.81
N THR A 63 -9.63 -1.26 -10.27
CA THR A 63 -9.35 -2.44 -11.10
C THR A 63 -8.95 -3.63 -10.23
N PHE A 64 -9.03 -4.85 -10.80
CA PHE A 64 -8.38 -5.99 -10.16
C PHE A 64 -6.86 -5.79 -10.07
N MET A 65 -6.24 -6.46 -9.09
CA MET A 65 -4.83 -6.30 -8.72
C MET A 65 -3.87 -6.30 -9.92
N ASN A 66 -4.01 -7.26 -10.82
CA ASN A 66 -3.16 -7.40 -12.01
C ASN A 66 -3.34 -6.31 -13.08
N ARG A 67 -4.27 -5.37 -12.89
CA ARG A 67 -4.52 -4.20 -13.74
C ARG A 67 -4.34 -2.87 -13.02
N SER A 68 -3.80 -2.90 -11.82
CA SER A 68 -3.60 -1.68 -11.01
C SER A 68 -2.74 -0.64 -11.71
N GLY A 69 -1.76 -1.07 -12.51
CA GLY A 69 -0.87 -0.18 -13.27
C GLY A 69 -1.61 0.75 -14.23
N VAL A 70 -2.68 0.25 -14.89
CA VAL A 70 -3.49 1.06 -15.83
C VAL A 70 -4.15 2.24 -15.10
N ALA A 71 -4.76 1.97 -13.94
CA ALA A 71 -5.40 3.02 -13.15
C ALA A 71 -4.39 4.04 -12.62
N VAL A 72 -3.25 3.56 -12.13
CA VAL A 72 -2.20 4.42 -11.56
C VAL A 72 -1.53 5.28 -12.62
N GLU A 73 -1.19 4.72 -13.78
CA GLU A 73 -0.60 5.47 -14.90
C GLU A 73 -1.51 6.63 -15.33
N ARG A 74 -2.80 6.35 -15.54
CA ARG A 74 -3.80 7.37 -15.89
C ARG A 74 -3.90 8.45 -14.81
N MET A 75 -3.86 8.05 -13.54
CA MET A 75 -3.96 8.98 -12.43
C MET A 75 -2.75 9.88 -12.32
N LEU A 76 -1.53 9.35 -12.50
CA LEU A 76 -0.31 10.13 -12.56
C LEU A 76 -0.34 11.13 -13.72
N ALA A 77 -0.72 10.68 -14.93
CA ALA A 77 -0.83 11.53 -16.10
C ALA A 77 -1.84 12.68 -15.89
N ALA A 78 -3.01 12.38 -15.32
CA ALA A 78 -4.05 13.37 -15.04
C ALA A 78 -3.62 14.44 -14.02
N ARG A 79 -2.62 14.15 -13.19
CA ARG A 79 -2.08 15.06 -12.16
C ARG A 79 -0.76 15.72 -12.56
N GLY A 80 -0.22 15.43 -13.75
CA GLY A 80 1.10 15.88 -14.17
C GLY A 80 2.20 15.34 -13.24
N ALA A 81 1.99 14.20 -12.63
CA ALA A 81 2.90 13.52 -11.71
C ALA A 81 3.66 12.41 -12.43
N GLY A 82 4.81 12.02 -11.90
CA GLY A 82 5.65 10.94 -12.42
C GLY A 82 5.92 9.85 -11.40
N PRO A 83 6.66 8.79 -11.78
CA PRO A 83 7.03 7.70 -10.87
C PRO A 83 7.75 8.18 -9.60
N GLY A 84 8.55 9.24 -9.66
CA GLY A 84 9.22 9.83 -8.49
C GLY A 84 8.28 10.46 -7.46
N ASP A 85 7.02 10.75 -7.83
CA ASP A 85 6.00 11.25 -6.91
C ASP A 85 5.21 10.12 -6.24
N LEU A 86 5.36 8.89 -6.73
CA LEU A 86 4.57 7.73 -6.34
C LEU A 86 5.08 7.08 -5.06
N VAL A 87 4.17 6.76 -4.16
CA VAL A 87 4.38 5.89 -3.00
C VAL A 87 3.35 4.77 -3.04
N VAL A 88 3.80 3.52 -3.12
CA VAL A 88 2.92 2.35 -3.21
C VAL A 88 2.90 1.58 -1.89
N VAL A 89 1.71 1.26 -1.39
CA VAL A 89 1.53 0.40 -0.22
C VAL A 89 0.94 -0.93 -0.66
N LEU A 90 1.56 -2.04 -0.25
CA LEU A 90 1.19 -3.39 -0.65
C LEU A 90 1.49 -4.43 0.42
N ASP A 91 0.88 -5.61 0.29
CA ASP A 91 1.18 -6.79 1.08
C ASP A 91 2.47 -7.49 0.62
N ASP A 92 3.12 -8.19 1.53
CA ASP A 92 4.33 -8.98 1.25
C ASP A 92 4.33 -10.33 1.98
N VAL A 93 4.23 -11.41 1.21
CA VAL A 93 4.27 -12.79 1.71
C VAL A 93 5.65 -13.22 2.20
N ALA A 94 6.71 -12.51 1.85
CA ALA A 94 8.06 -12.79 2.31
C ALA A 94 8.40 -12.20 3.68
N LEU A 95 7.53 -11.32 4.20
CA LEU A 95 7.68 -10.68 5.50
C LEU A 95 6.69 -11.23 6.52
N ASP A 96 7.17 -11.43 7.74
CA ASP A 96 6.32 -11.84 8.86
C ASP A 96 5.21 -10.84 9.12
N LEU A 97 4.04 -11.34 9.51
CA LEU A 97 2.89 -10.54 9.90
C LEU A 97 3.28 -9.49 10.96
N GLY A 98 2.87 -8.26 10.74
CA GLY A 98 3.17 -7.15 11.62
C GLY A 98 4.50 -6.43 11.34
N THR A 99 5.31 -6.91 10.38
CA THR A 99 6.58 -6.26 10.01
C THR A 99 6.43 -5.40 8.75
N LEU A 100 7.27 -4.38 8.63
CA LEU A 100 7.31 -3.51 7.46
C LEU A 100 8.67 -3.57 6.75
N ARG A 101 8.63 -3.27 5.46
CA ARG A 101 9.82 -2.97 4.67
C ARG A 101 9.57 -1.82 3.70
N VAL A 102 10.26 -0.73 3.92
CA VAL A 102 10.30 0.43 3.00
C VAL A 102 11.42 0.23 2.00
N ARG A 103 11.19 0.54 0.75
CA ARG A 103 12.17 0.54 -0.34
C ARG A 103 11.94 1.76 -1.23
N GLU A 104 13.00 2.35 -1.70
CA GLU A 104 12.96 3.46 -2.67
C GLU A 104 12.64 2.96 -4.07
N ARG A 105 13.12 1.76 -4.43
CA ARG A 105 12.90 1.10 -5.72
C ARG A 105 13.07 -0.42 -5.58
N GLY A 106 12.79 -1.18 -6.65
CA GLY A 106 13.07 -2.61 -6.71
C GLY A 106 11.99 -3.41 -7.45
N SER A 107 12.30 -4.67 -7.73
CA SER A 107 11.45 -5.59 -8.47
C SER A 107 10.10 -5.85 -7.78
N HIS A 108 9.18 -6.43 -8.54
CA HIS A 108 7.83 -6.76 -8.04
C HIS A 108 7.80 -7.91 -7.02
N GLY A 109 8.84 -8.75 -6.93
CA GLY A 109 8.90 -9.85 -5.97
C GLY A 109 7.73 -10.86 -6.08
N GLY A 110 7.15 -11.02 -7.26
CA GLY A 110 5.99 -11.88 -7.48
C GLY A 110 4.62 -11.23 -7.23
N HIS A 111 4.56 -10.02 -6.68
CA HIS A 111 3.31 -9.32 -6.41
C HIS A 111 2.68 -8.78 -7.71
N ASN A 112 1.48 -9.27 -8.07
CA ASN A 112 0.84 -8.97 -9.36
C ASN A 112 0.50 -7.49 -9.57
N GLY A 113 0.07 -6.79 -8.52
CA GLY A 113 -0.21 -5.35 -8.60
C GLY A 113 1.06 -4.55 -8.86
N LEU A 114 2.15 -4.85 -8.14
CA LEU A 114 3.43 -4.17 -8.34
C LEU A 114 4.03 -4.48 -9.72
N ARG A 115 3.87 -5.72 -10.21
CA ARG A 115 4.24 -6.08 -11.59
C ARG A 115 3.49 -5.20 -12.60
N SER A 116 2.17 -5.08 -12.45
CA SER A 116 1.34 -4.26 -13.32
C SER A 116 1.78 -2.79 -13.32
N LEU A 117 2.14 -2.24 -12.16
CA LEU A 117 2.68 -0.87 -12.09
C LEU A 117 4.00 -0.75 -12.85
N ILE A 118 4.95 -1.65 -12.62
CA ILE A 118 6.27 -1.62 -13.27
C ILE A 118 6.13 -1.74 -14.78
N GLU A 119 5.28 -2.62 -15.27
CA GLU A 119 5.03 -2.81 -16.71
C GLU A 119 4.41 -1.54 -17.34
N MET A 120 3.41 -0.94 -16.70
CA MET A 120 2.73 0.24 -17.25
C MET A 120 3.57 1.51 -17.16
N LEU A 121 4.34 1.69 -16.08
CA LEU A 121 5.19 2.87 -15.89
C LEU A 121 6.56 2.75 -16.56
N GLY A 122 6.95 1.54 -16.99
CA GLY A 122 8.24 1.27 -17.64
C GLY A 122 9.45 1.43 -16.68
N THR A 123 9.21 1.47 -15.38
CA THR A 123 10.27 1.65 -14.36
C THR A 123 9.85 1.04 -13.03
N ASP A 124 10.83 0.64 -12.23
CA ASP A 124 10.66 0.23 -10.84
C ASP A 124 11.16 1.30 -9.83
N ASP A 125 11.50 2.49 -10.34
CA ASP A 125 12.06 3.60 -9.56
C ASP A 125 10.96 4.46 -8.94
N PHE A 126 10.27 3.88 -7.97
CA PHE A 126 9.27 4.55 -7.12
C PHE A 126 9.25 3.91 -5.73
N ALA A 127 8.93 4.73 -4.71
CA ALA A 127 8.94 4.29 -3.33
C ALA A 127 7.78 3.33 -3.01
N ARG A 128 8.04 2.38 -2.11
CA ARG A 128 7.03 1.43 -1.63
C ARG A 128 7.17 1.10 -0.16
N VAL A 129 6.03 0.90 0.48
CA VAL A 129 5.89 0.37 1.83
C VAL A 129 5.27 -1.02 1.71
N ARG A 130 6.01 -2.05 2.09
CA ARG A 130 5.60 -3.45 2.04
C ARG A 130 5.20 -3.90 3.43
N ALA A 131 3.96 -4.33 3.60
CA ALA A 131 3.40 -4.81 4.85
C ALA A 131 3.42 -6.34 4.90
N GLY A 132 4.08 -6.91 5.89
CA GLY A 132 4.23 -8.35 6.04
C GLY A 132 2.92 -9.03 6.39
N ILE A 133 2.60 -10.09 5.65
CA ILE A 133 1.37 -10.86 5.86
C ILE A 133 1.62 -12.34 6.14
N ARG A 134 2.88 -12.79 6.20
CA ARG A 134 3.19 -14.20 6.46
C ARG A 134 2.90 -14.54 7.91
N ALA A 135 2.03 -15.51 8.12
CA ALA A 135 1.74 -16.12 9.41
C ALA A 135 1.81 -17.65 9.31
N GLY A 136 2.46 -18.29 10.27
CA GLY A 136 2.61 -19.73 10.30
C GLY A 136 3.59 -20.32 9.29
N GLU A 137 3.36 -21.56 8.91
CA GLU A 137 4.18 -22.30 7.95
C GLU A 137 4.03 -21.76 6.51
N PRO A 138 5.00 -22.03 5.63
CA PRO A 138 4.90 -21.64 4.23
C PRO A 138 3.63 -22.19 3.57
N HIS A 139 2.93 -21.36 2.83
CA HIS A 139 1.71 -21.74 2.11
C HIS A 139 2.05 -22.27 0.72
N GLU A 140 1.49 -23.42 0.34
CA GLU A 140 1.70 -24.02 -0.97
C GLU A 140 1.04 -23.20 -2.10
N ASP A 141 -0.17 -22.67 -1.85
CA ASP A 141 -0.89 -21.80 -2.77
C ASP A 141 -0.89 -20.36 -2.27
N LEU A 142 0.05 -19.57 -2.77
CA LEU A 142 0.17 -18.15 -2.44
C LEU A 142 -1.01 -17.32 -2.96
N ALA A 143 -1.61 -17.72 -4.10
CA ALA A 143 -2.73 -16.98 -4.67
C ALA A 143 -3.99 -17.13 -3.78
N GLU A 144 -4.25 -18.33 -3.28
CA GLU A 144 -5.31 -18.58 -2.31
C GLU A 144 -5.02 -17.84 -1.00
N TYR A 145 -3.78 -17.91 -0.51
CA TYR A 145 -3.39 -17.29 0.75
C TYR A 145 -3.62 -15.78 0.77
N VAL A 146 -3.17 -15.05 -0.25
CA VAL A 146 -3.33 -13.58 -0.29
C VAL A 146 -4.80 -13.17 -0.44
N LEU A 147 -5.65 -14.01 -1.02
CA LEU A 147 -7.08 -13.78 -1.17
C LEU A 147 -7.91 -14.26 0.04
N SER A 148 -7.29 -14.88 1.03
CA SER A 148 -7.95 -15.26 2.28
C SER A 148 -7.95 -14.10 3.28
N GLU A 149 -8.96 -14.08 4.16
CA GLU A 149 -9.08 -13.09 5.23
C GLU A 149 -8.06 -13.35 6.35
N PHE A 150 -7.72 -12.30 7.08
CA PHE A 150 -6.97 -12.45 8.32
C PHE A 150 -7.82 -13.16 9.37
N PRO A 151 -7.26 -14.14 10.14
CA PRO A 151 -7.93 -14.74 11.29
C PRO A 151 -8.33 -13.69 12.33
N GLU A 152 -9.35 -13.97 13.12
CA GLU A 152 -9.79 -13.05 14.19
C GLU A 152 -8.68 -12.77 15.21
N ASP A 153 -7.84 -13.78 15.51
CA ASP A 153 -6.72 -13.65 16.43
C ASP A 153 -5.63 -12.68 15.93
N ASP A 154 -5.55 -12.46 14.62
CA ASP A 154 -4.57 -11.57 14.01
C ASP A 154 -5.06 -10.12 13.84
N VAL A 155 -6.33 -9.82 14.10
CA VAL A 155 -6.94 -8.51 13.83
C VAL A 155 -6.20 -7.36 14.51
N LEU A 156 -5.78 -7.53 15.78
CA LEU A 156 -5.04 -6.50 16.50
C LEU A 156 -3.67 -6.24 15.87
N ILE A 157 -2.93 -7.30 15.52
CA ILE A 157 -1.62 -7.19 14.86
C ILE A 157 -1.78 -6.48 13.50
N VAL A 158 -2.83 -6.83 12.75
CA VAL A 158 -3.12 -6.18 11.46
C VAL A 158 -3.44 -4.70 11.64
N GLN A 159 -4.26 -4.33 12.63
CA GLN A 159 -4.56 -2.93 12.92
C GLN A 159 -3.31 -2.13 13.29
N GLU A 160 -2.45 -2.68 14.14
CA GLU A 160 -1.17 -2.07 14.52
C GLU A 160 -0.24 -1.92 13.31
N MET A 161 -0.14 -2.95 12.46
CA MET A 161 0.65 -2.92 11.25
C MET A 161 0.14 -1.88 10.24
N VAL A 162 -1.16 -1.78 10.06
CA VAL A 162 -1.80 -0.74 9.21
C VAL A 162 -1.47 0.65 9.75
N GLY A 163 -1.55 0.84 11.06
CA GLY A 163 -1.16 2.08 11.72
C GLY A 163 0.32 2.42 11.47
N LEU A 164 1.20 1.45 11.70
CA LEU A 164 2.64 1.60 11.49
C LEU A 164 2.99 1.86 10.02
N ALA A 165 2.30 1.22 9.08
CA ALA A 165 2.46 1.49 7.64
C ALA A 165 2.04 2.91 7.27
N GLY A 166 0.97 3.42 7.87
CA GLY A 166 0.58 4.83 7.75
C GLY A 166 1.69 5.77 8.24
N ASP A 167 2.26 5.51 9.41
CA ASP A 167 3.38 6.29 9.95
C ASP A 167 4.61 6.26 9.02
N ALA A 168 4.89 5.09 8.42
CA ALA A 168 5.98 4.95 7.45
C ALA A 168 5.73 5.76 6.17
N VAL A 169 4.49 5.79 5.66
CA VAL A 169 4.11 6.61 4.51
C VAL A 169 4.25 8.11 4.85
N GLU A 170 3.76 8.53 6.01
CA GLU A 170 3.89 9.93 6.45
C GLU A 170 5.35 10.36 6.59
N CYS A 171 6.20 9.51 7.17
CA CYS A 171 7.64 9.73 7.26
C CYS A 171 8.28 9.83 5.86
N LEU A 172 7.94 8.90 4.97
CA LEU A 172 8.46 8.86 3.61
C LEU A 172 8.09 10.13 2.83
N VAL A 173 6.86 10.60 2.96
CA VAL A 173 6.38 11.82 2.29
C VAL A 173 7.11 13.06 2.82
N ARG A 174 7.26 13.17 4.14
CA ARG A 174 7.84 14.33 4.81
C ARG A 174 9.37 14.35 4.78
N GLU A 175 10.01 13.22 5.03
CA GLU A 175 11.44 13.12 5.33
C GLU A 175 12.23 12.32 4.28
N GLY A 176 11.51 11.67 3.35
CA GLY A 176 12.09 10.88 2.27
C GLY A 176 12.31 9.41 2.61
N ALA A 177 12.65 8.63 1.56
CA ALA A 177 12.75 7.17 1.66
C ALA A 177 13.88 6.70 2.58
N GLY A 178 15.02 7.40 2.59
CA GLY A 178 16.16 7.05 3.44
C GLY A 178 15.80 7.03 4.93
N GLU A 179 15.15 8.08 5.41
CA GLU A 179 14.72 8.16 6.81
C GLU A 179 13.62 7.15 7.14
N ALA A 180 12.65 6.99 6.24
CA ALA A 180 11.62 5.97 6.43
C ALA A 180 12.20 4.55 6.47
N MET A 181 13.21 4.23 5.65
CA MET A 181 13.92 2.95 5.70
C MET A 181 14.64 2.75 7.04
N ASN A 182 15.31 3.77 7.55
CA ASN A 182 16.02 3.69 8.83
C ASN A 182 15.09 3.42 10.01
N ARG A 183 13.92 4.07 10.03
CA ARG A 183 12.98 3.97 11.15
C ARG A 183 12.09 2.72 11.10
N PHE A 184 11.69 2.28 9.92
CA PHE A 184 10.62 1.29 9.79
C PHE A 184 11.07 -0.07 9.28
N ASN A 185 12.26 -0.22 8.67
CA ASN A 185 12.73 -1.52 8.24
C ASN A 185 13.09 -2.39 9.46
N GLY A 186 12.35 -3.51 9.61
CA GLY A 186 12.49 -4.41 10.75
C GLY A 186 11.78 -3.95 12.03
N ALA A 187 11.10 -2.80 12.00
CA ALA A 187 10.28 -2.37 13.11
C ALA A 187 9.10 -3.34 13.30
N ARG A 188 9.02 -3.91 14.50
CA ARG A 188 7.80 -4.48 15.07
C ARG A 188 7.38 -3.56 16.20
N LYS A 189 6.09 -3.25 16.30
CA LYS A 189 5.57 -2.76 17.57
C LYS A 189 5.61 -3.94 18.54
N GLU A 190 6.39 -3.84 19.60
CA GLU A 190 6.31 -4.83 20.67
C GLU A 190 4.90 -4.78 21.25
N PRO A 191 4.26 -5.95 21.49
CA PRO A 191 2.98 -5.97 22.20
C PRO A 191 3.18 -5.36 23.57
N GLY A 192 2.48 -4.25 23.80
CA GLY A 192 2.45 -3.56 25.09
C GLY A 192 1.58 -4.32 26.10
#